data_06dd579ba2ee8cc28041d01c8645101c
#
_entry.id   06dd579ba2ee8cc28041d01c8645101c
#
_cell.length_a   1.000
_cell.length_b   1.000
_cell.length_c   1.000
_cell.angle_alpha   90.00
_cell.angle_beta   90.00
_cell.angle_gamma   90.00
#
_symmetry.space_group_name_H-M   'P 1'
#
loop_
_entity.id
_entity.type
_entity.pdbx_description
1 polymer ?
#
loop_
_entity_poly.entity_id
_entity_poly.type
_entity_poly.pdbx_seq_one_letter_code
_entity_poly.pdbx_strand_id
1 'polypeptide(L)'
;MAEKTRKQINRKMVCIICGILAVIVVLTSLIFAFSKKENSTVIQATKTTANAVNLEDNEYMHVEEDASGDKVPVPNGYVGSSVTGENEIDTGYVIYEGEEEVTDSNVADAQKSRNQYVWIPVPDISKFYGTDANGKKWGKIYTFSSSTSSSYDEITGTKPYNWSENNGVMTISSKTNYREPDVVAKYSSTGYDMDSRLKTLGIGAKTTHEFLNQLEKEFNNMVASVEKYGGFYIGRYETGNINQETPVVQKGNTNISSQTWYNMYKRCKNIKGDNTNVETGMIWGNQWDRTLMWLIETGSKTKEQIADDSTSWGNYIDATFEYVNNSGSTATKNKNSSTRIPTGSTEYTKANNIYDLVGNVRDWTMEAYGTYYRASRGGNFSNYGDYVPADDRSNDVPTDGASYLRLSCSTLY
;
A
#
# COMPACT_ATOMS: atom_id res chain seq x y z
N MET A 1 45.51 -35.96 60.76
CA MET A 1 44.92 -34.59 60.81
C MET A 1 44.76 -33.94 59.45
N ALA A 2 45.69 -34.03 58.54
CA ALA A 2 45.63 -33.36 57.23
C ALA A 2 44.46 -33.79 56.32
N GLU A 3 44.07 -35.05 56.34
CA GLU A 3 43.01 -35.57 55.46
C GLU A 3 41.59 -35.14 55.88
N LYS A 4 41.34 -34.98 57.19
CA LYS A 4 40.10 -34.49 57.73
C LYS A 4 39.85 -33.03 57.43
N THR A 5 40.92 -32.23 57.43
CA THR A 5 40.90 -30.80 57.09
C THR A 5 40.64 -30.59 55.59
N ARG A 6 41.24 -31.43 54.72
CA ARG A 6 41.06 -31.35 53.25
C ARG A 6 39.60 -31.71 52.83
N LYS A 7 38.97 -32.69 53.47
CA LYS A 7 37.55 -33.03 53.24
C LYS A 7 36.59 -31.92 53.70
N GLN A 8 36.94 -31.21 54.77
CA GLN A 8 36.11 -30.14 55.33
C GLN A 8 36.21 -28.87 54.46
N ILE A 9 37.37 -28.55 53.88
CA ILE A 9 37.59 -27.47 52.96
C ILE A 9 36.85 -27.73 51.63
N ASN A 10 36.91 -28.95 51.09
CA ASN A 10 36.20 -29.30 49.87
C ASN A 10 34.65 -29.22 50.05
N ARG A 11 34.11 -29.63 51.18
CA ARG A 11 32.66 -29.47 51.46
C ARG A 11 32.20 -28.01 51.58
N LYS A 12 33.01 -27.15 52.19
CA LYS A 12 32.71 -25.71 52.27
C LYS A 12 32.78 -25.06 50.88
N MET A 13 33.77 -25.46 50.06
CA MET A 13 33.90 -24.95 48.71
C MET A 13 32.76 -25.40 47.79
N VAL A 14 32.31 -26.63 47.88
CA VAL A 14 31.13 -27.14 47.15
C VAL A 14 29.85 -26.40 47.58
N CYS A 15 29.64 -26.15 48.87
CA CYS A 15 28.49 -25.38 49.34
C CYS A 15 28.50 -23.92 48.85
N ILE A 16 29.68 -23.28 48.77
CA ILE A 16 29.83 -21.92 48.22
C ILE A 16 29.53 -21.91 46.72
N ILE A 17 30.05 -22.85 45.97
CA ILE A 17 29.79 -22.97 44.50
C ILE A 17 28.31 -23.25 44.26
N CYS A 18 27.65 -24.14 45.03
CA CYS A 18 26.20 -24.38 44.91
C CYS A 18 25.38 -23.13 45.28
N GLY A 19 25.79 -22.36 46.28
CA GLY A 19 25.15 -21.10 46.63
C GLY A 19 25.26 -20.05 45.53
N ILE A 20 26.44 -19.89 44.91
CA ILE A 20 26.66 -18.96 43.79
C ILE A 20 25.84 -19.38 42.56
N LEU A 21 25.80 -20.67 42.22
CA LEU A 21 24.97 -21.19 41.14
C LEU A 21 23.46 -20.95 41.39
N ALA A 22 22.97 -21.14 42.61
CA ALA A 22 21.59 -20.86 42.96
C ALA A 22 21.25 -19.36 42.81
N VAL A 23 22.15 -18.45 43.21
CA VAL A 23 21.97 -17.00 43.06
C VAL A 23 22.01 -16.60 41.57
N ILE A 24 22.88 -17.22 40.76
CA ILE A 24 22.94 -16.96 39.30
C ILE A 24 21.63 -17.41 38.63
N VAL A 25 21.10 -18.59 38.99
CA VAL A 25 19.82 -19.08 38.44
C VAL A 25 18.65 -18.18 38.85
N VAL A 26 18.62 -17.68 40.07
CA VAL A 26 17.58 -16.71 40.52
C VAL A 26 17.74 -15.37 39.79
N LEU A 27 18.96 -14.86 39.64
CA LEU A 27 19.21 -13.60 38.91
C LEU A 27 18.88 -13.75 37.42
N THR A 28 19.21 -14.84 36.76
CA THR A 28 18.82 -15.09 35.36
C THR A 28 17.31 -15.26 35.22
N SER A 29 16.64 -15.92 36.16
CA SER A 29 15.18 -16.02 36.16
C SER A 29 14.48 -14.67 36.37
N LEU A 30 15.05 -13.81 37.23
CA LEU A 30 14.57 -12.44 37.43
C LEU A 30 14.81 -11.57 36.21
N ILE A 31 15.98 -11.65 35.56
CA ILE A 31 16.28 -10.94 34.34
C ILE A 31 15.32 -11.39 33.22
N PHE A 32 15.04 -12.69 33.07
CA PHE A 32 14.05 -13.21 32.13
C PHE A 32 12.62 -12.75 32.46
N ALA A 33 12.27 -12.65 33.74
CA ALA A 33 10.95 -12.17 34.20
C ALA A 33 10.81 -10.65 33.97
N PHE A 34 11.86 -9.85 34.17
CA PHE A 34 11.88 -8.41 33.88
C PHE A 34 11.93 -8.16 32.37
N SER A 35 12.73 -8.89 31.61
CA SER A 35 12.77 -8.81 30.15
C SER A 35 11.41 -9.18 29.51
N LYS A 36 10.68 -10.13 30.10
CA LYS A 36 9.32 -10.47 29.65
C LYS A 36 8.27 -9.43 30.06
N LYS A 37 8.55 -8.56 31.03
CA LYS A 37 7.62 -7.53 31.51
C LYS A 37 7.82 -6.18 30.81
N GLU A 38 8.98 -5.92 30.19
CA GLU A 38 9.22 -4.71 29.41
C GLU A 38 8.82 -4.81 27.93
N ASN A 39 8.58 -6.03 27.39
CA ASN A 39 8.18 -6.22 26.01
C ASN A 39 6.71 -6.62 25.80
N SER A 40 5.86 -6.35 26.77
CA SER A 40 4.40 -6.45 26.55
C SER A 40 3.67 -5.15 26.91
N THR A 41 4.09 -4.03 26.35
CA THR A 41 3.10 -3.10 25.85
C THR A 41 2.60 -3.78 24.56
N VAL A 42 1.71 -4.73 24.69
CA VAL A 42 0.75 -5.06 23.67
C VAL A 42 0.07 -3.72 23.43
N ILE A 43 0.47 -3.04 22.34
CA ILE A 43 -0.40 -2.07 21.70
C ILE A 43 -1.62 -2.94 21.41
N GLN A 44 -2.65 -2.84 22.25
CA GLN A 44 -3.97 -3.34 21.90
C GLN A 44 -4.23 -2.63 20.58
N ALA A 45 -4.19 -3.37 19.48
CA ALA A 45 -4.60 -2.87 18.20
C ALA A 45 -5.93 -2.17 18.45
N THR A 46 -5.96 -0.86 18.30
CA THR A 46 -7.20 -0.11 18.46
C THR A 46 -8.05 -0.67 17.38
N LYS A 47 -9.09 -1.44 17.71
CA LYS A 47 -10.02 -2.00 16.72
C LYS A 47 -10.35 -0.86 15.80
N THR A 48 -9.97 -0.97 14.54
CA THR A 48 -10.28 0.05 13.55
C THR A 48 -11.79 0.05 13.49
N THR A 49 -12.45 1.03 14.11
CA THR A 49 -13.90 1.07 14.14
C THR A 49 -14.37 1.11 12.70
N ALA A 50 -14.97 0.01 12.27
CA ALA A 50 -15.60 -0.07 10.97
C ALA A 50 -16.57 1.11 10.87
N ASN A 51 -16.39 1.83 9.83
CA ASN A 51 -17.22 2.87 9.26
C ASN A 51 -18.24 3.56 10.17
N ALA A 52 -18.03 4.83 10.45
CA ALA A 52 -19.06 5.75 10.96
C ALA A 52 -20.25 5.91 9.97
N VAL A 53 -20.26 5.20 8.84
CA VAL A 53 -21.24 5.27 7.76
C VAL A 53 -22.27 4.14 7.93
N ASN A 54 -23.55 4.49 7.92
CA ASN A 54 -24.62 3.48 7.88
C ASN A 54 -24.68 2.88 6.47
N LEU A 55 -24.21 1.62 6.34
CA LEU A 55 -24.21 0.89 5.08
C LEU A 55 -25.52 0.11 4.93
N GLU A 56 -26.16 0.25 3.78
CA GLU A 56 -27.36 -0.49 3.35
C GLU A 56 -27.20 -0.89 1.89
N ASP A 57 -27.80 -2.02 1.51
CA ASP A 57 -27.82 -2.49 0.12
C ASP A 57 -28.40 -1.42 -0.82
N ASN A 58 -27.83 -1.33 -2.01
CA ASN A 58 -28.35 -0.45 -3.06
C ASN A 58 -28.10 -1.06 -4.46
N GLU A 59 -28.45 -0.32 -5.51
CA GLU A 59 -28.31 -0.79 -6.90
C GLU A 59 -26.87 -1.09 -7.34
N TYR A 60 -25.83 -0.57 -6.62
CA TYR A 60 -24.42 -0.71 -6.99
C TYR A 60 -23.65 -1.69 -6.11
N MET A 61 -24.14 -1.97 -4.90
CA MET A 61 -23.42 -2.80 -3.93
C MET A 61 -24.39 -3.45 -2.93
N HIS A 62 -23.96 -4.54 -2.35
CA HIS A 62 -24.56 -5.17 -1.18
C HIS A 62 -23.63 -5.07 0.03
N VAL A 63 -24.18 -5.23 1.22
CA VAL A 63 -23.45 -5.20 2.48
C VAL A 63 -23.18 -6.62 2.93
N GLU A 64 -21.93 -6.93 3.16
CA GLU A 64 -21.51 -8.14 3.85
C GLU A 64 -21.05 -7.83 5.28
N GLU A 65 -20.99 -8.82 6.15
CA GLU A 65 -20.41 -8.72 7.48
C GLU A 65 -19.10 -9.50 7.51
N ASP A 66 -18.03 -8.88 8.03
CA ASP A 66 -16.78 -9.56 8.26
C ASP A 66 -16.91 -10.58 9.43
N ALA A 67 -15.88 -11.37 9.69
CA ALA A 67 -15.91 -12.37 10.76
C ALA A 67 -16.08 -11.77 12.18
N SER A 68 -15.87 -10.48 12.34
CA SER A 68 -16.10 -9.71 13.58
C SER A 68 -17.49 -9.07 13.66
N GLY A 69 -18.28 -9.15 12.57
CA GLY A 69 -19.62 -8.55 12.44
C GLY A 69 -19.58 -7.08 12.01
N ASP A 70 -18.45 -6.61 11.50
CA ASP A 70 -18.32 -5.27 10.95
C ASP A 70 -18.78 -5.25 9.48
N LYS A 71 -19.53 -4.23 9.09
CA LYS A 71 -20.11 -4.12 7.75
C LYS A 71 -19.06 -3.70 6.71
N VAL A 72 -19.08 -4.37 5.56
CA VAL A 72 -18.22 -4.10 4.41
C VAL A 72 -19.10 -3.87 3.17
N PRO A 73 -18.91 -2.77 2.41
CA PRO A 73 -19.64 -2.54 1.17
C PRO A 73 -19.01 -3.34 0.03
N VAL A 74 -19.66 -4.38 -0.46
CA VAL A 74 -19.17 -5.23 -1.56
C VAL A 74 -19.89 -4.82 -2.87
N PRO A 75 -19.14 -4.34 -3.88
CA PRO A 75 -19.75 -3.96 -5.16
C PRO A 75 -20.41 -5.14 -5.86
N ASN A 76 -21.53 -4.91 -6.52
CA ASN A 76 -22.20 -5.93 -7.33
C ASN A 76 -21.27 -6.45 -8.44
N GLY A 77 -21.20 -7.76 -8.60
CA GLY A 77 -20.22 -8.45 -9.45
C GLY A 77 -18.94 -8.85 -8.70
N TYR A 78 -18.92 -8.66 -7.38
CA TYR A 78 -17.88 -9.15 -6.46
C TYR A 78 -18.52 -9.89 -5.28
N VAL A 79 -17.71 -10.72 -4.62
CA VAL A 79 -18.10 -11.47 -3.41
C VAL A 79 -16.95 -11.45 -2.41
N GLY A 80 -17.28 -11.33 -1.13
CA GLY A 80 -16.31 -11.44 -0.05
C GLY A 80 -15.76 -12.86 0.09
N SER A 81 -14.55 -12.97 0.60
CA SER A 81 -13.92 -14.26 0.88
C SER A 81 -14.47 -14.85 2.18
N SER A 82 -14.85 -16.12 2.16
CA SER A 82 -15.16 -16.92 3.38
C SER A 82 -13.92 -17.60 3.98
N VAL A 83 -12.73 -17.39 3.38
CA VAL A 83 -11.47 -17.99 3.83
C VAL A 83 -10.98 -17.32 5.11
N THR A 84 -10.62 -18.12 6.11
CA THR A 84 -10.07 -17.62 7.37
C THR A 84 -8.81 -16.77 7.13
N GLY A 85 -8.80 -15.55 7.66
CA GLY A 85 -7.73 -14.57 7.50
C GLY A 85 -7.85 -13.70 6.24
N GLU A 86 -8.86 -13.94 5.38
CA GLU A 86 -9.24 -13.05 4.27
C GLU A 86 -10.58 -12.33 4.52
N ASN A 87 -11.25 -12.65 5.61
CA ASN A 87 -12.63 -12.27 5.92
C ASN A 87 -12.76 -11.33 7.13
N GLU A 88 -11.71 -10.59 7.49
CA GLU A 88 -11.73 -9.58 8.55
C GLU A 88 -11.11 -8.27 8.06
N ILE A 89 -11.70 -7.12 8.42
CA ILE A 89 -11.21 -5.79 8.04
C ILE A 89 -9.79 -5.56 8.58
N ASP A 90 -9.52 -5.89 9.84
CA ASP A 90 -8.23 -5.62 10.50
C ASP A 90 -7.08 -6.49 9.96
N THR A 91 -7.37 -7.61 9.33
CA THR A 91 -6.39 -8.49 8.65
C THR A 91 -6.40 -8.33 7.13
N GLY A 92 -7.30 -7.51 6.60
CA GLY A 92 -7.47 -7.24 5.18
C GLY A 92 -8.60 -8.05 4.55
N TYR A 93 -9.83 -7.54 4.64
CA TYR A 93 -11.01 -8.14 4.01
C TYR A 93 -10.85 -8.17 2.50
N VAL A 94 -10.94 -9.38 1.90
CA VAL A 94 -10.68 -9.61 0.48
C VAL A 94 -11.99 -9.84 -0.27
N ILE A 95 -12.15 -9.15 -1.40
CA ILE A 95 -13.21 -9.44 -2.37
C ILE A 95 -12.63 -10.01 -3.66
N TYR A 96 -13.40 -10.87 -4.31
CA TYR A 96 -13.09 -11.52 -5.58
C TYR A 96 -14.12 -11.13 -6.64
N GLU A 97 -13.64 -10.84 -7.85
CA GLU A 97 -14.52 -10.62 -9.00
C GLU A 97 -15.37 -11.86 -9.30
N GLY A 98 -16.67 -11.67 -9.58
CA GLY A 98 -17.65 -12.72 -9.82
C GLY A 98 -18.57 -12.95 -8.62
N GLU A 99 -19.53 -13.86 -8.78
CA GLU A 99 -20.59 -14.12 -7.78
C GLU A 99 -20.41 -15.48 -7.06
N GLU A 100 -19.47 -16.30 -7.50
CA GLU A 100 -19.20 -17.60 -6.87
C GLU A 100 -18.47 -17.39 -5.55
N GLU A 101 -18.98 -17.99 -4.48
CA GLU A 101 -18.38 -17.97 -3.14
C GLU A 101 -16.94 -18.49 -3.17
N VAL A 102 -16.03 -17.81 -2.47
CA VAL A 102 -14.63 -18.21 -2.31
C VAL A 102 -14.42 -18.81 -0.93
N THR A 103 -14.07 -20.11 -0.93
CA THR A 103 -13.85 -20.92 0.26
C THR A 103 -12.48 -21.59 0.23
N ASP A 104 -12.07 -22.25 1.31
CA ASP A 104 -10.79 -23.01 1.37
C ASP A 104 -10.66 -24.05 0.24
N SER A 105 -11.78 -24.51 -0.32
CA SER A 105 -11.77 -25.55 -1.38
C SER A 105 -11.42 -25.01 -2.77
N ASN A 106 -11.69 -23.74 -3.07
CA ASN A 106 -11.50 -23.15 -4.40
C ASN A 106 -10.58 -21.90 -4.42
N VAL A 107 -10.15 -21.42 -3.26
CA VAL A 107 -9.37 -20.19 -3.13
C VAL A 107 -8.09 -20.19 -3.97
N ALA A 108 -7.41 -21.33 -4.09
CA ALA A 108 -6.15 -21.45 -4.84
C ALA A 108 -6.35 -21.17 -6.35
N ASP A 109 -7.49 -21.57 -6.91
CA ASP A 109 -7.85 -21.31 -8.30
C ASP A 109 -8.42 -19.90 -8.47
N ALA A 110 -9.28 -19.45 -7.55
CA ALA A 110 -9.81 -18.10 -7.53
C ALA A 110 -8.71 -17.04 -7.48
N GLN A 111 -7.67 -17.24 -6.66
CA GLN A 111 -6.52 -16.33 -6.58
C GLN A 111 -5.77 -16.14 -7.90
N LYS A 112 -5.77 -17.12 -8.78
CA LYS A 112 -5.07 -17.09 -10.09
C LYS A 112 -5.94 -16.63 -11.24
N SER A 113 -7.26 -16.70 -11.12
CA SER A 113 -8.21 -16.48 -12.22
C SER A 113 -9.13 -15.29 -12.06
N ARG A 114 -9.31 -14.76 -10.83
CA ARG A 114 -10.23 -13.67 -10.52
C ARG A 114 -9.47 -12.45 -10.02
N ASN A 115 -9.90 -11.25 -10.40
CA ASN A 115 -9.35 -10.02 -9.83
C ASN A 115 -9.71 -9.90 -8.35
N GLN A 116 -8.78 -9.41 -7.53
CA GLN A 116 -8.91 -9.40 -6.08
C GLN A 116 -8.51 -8.05 -5.50
N TYR A 117 -9.26 -7.63 -4.47
CA TYR A 117 -9.05 -6.35 -3.82
C TYR A 117 -9.19 -6.49 -2.31
N VAL A 118 -8.52 -5.59 -1.59
CA VAL A 118 -8.52 -5.52 -0.12
C VAL A 118 -9.20 -4.22 0.31
N TRP A 119 -10.14 -4.31 1.23
CA TRP A 119 -10.84 -3.16 1.80
C TRP A 119 -9.93 -2.34 2.71
N ILE A 120 -9.89 -1.03 2.48
CA ILE A 120 -9.16 -0.05 3.30
C ILE A 120 -10.17 0.92 3.90
N PRO A 121 -10.45 0.85 5.20
CA PRO A 121 -11.39 1.75 5.85
C PRO A 121 -10.82 3.16 6.00
N VAL A 122 -11.69 4.18 5.88
CA VAL A 122 -11.40 5.60 6.12
C VAL A 122 -12.31 6.10 7.24
N PRO A 123 -12.01 5.79 8.51
CA PRO A 123 -12.89 6.12 9.65
C PRO A 123 -12.95 7.62 9.93
N ASP A 124 -11.94 8.39 9.52
CA ASP A 124 -11.88 9.83 9.68
C ASP A 124 -11.63 10.51 8.34
N ILE A 125 -12.71 10.90 7.69
CA ILE A 125 -12.67 11.54 6.38
C ILE A 125 -11.91 12.87 6.40
N SER A 126 -11.84 13.54 7.55
CA SER A 126 -11.10 14.80 7.69
C SER A 126 -9.58 14.64 7.54
N LYS A 127 -9.07 13.42 7.71
CA LYS A 127 -7.68 13.05 7.44
C LYS A 127 -7.44 12.59 6.01
N PHE A 128 -8.47 12.42 5.22
CA PHE A 128 -8.36 11.87 3.87
C PHE A 128 -8.30 12.96 2.80
N TYR A 129 -9.09 14.03 2.95
CA TYR A 129 -9.05 15.16 2.04
C TYR A 129 -9.30 16.49 2.75
N GLY A 130 -8.95 17.60 2.08
CA GLY A 130 -9.28 18.94 2.48
C GLY A 130 -10.11 19.66 1.41
N THR A 131 -10.75 20.77 1.78
CA THR A 131 -11.56 21.60 0.88
C THR A 131 -11.20 23.06 1.10
N ASP A 132 -10.98 23.84 0.03
CA ASP A 132 -10.76 25.27 0.13
C ASP A 132 -12.09 26.08 0.23
N ALA A 133 -11.96 27.40 0.38
CA ALA A 133 -13.13 28.28 0.48
C ALA A 133 -14.03 28.29 -0.78
N ASN A 134 -13.52 27.80 -1.91
CA ASN A 134 -14.25 27.71 -3.17
C ASN A 134 -14.85 26.31 -3.38
N GLY A 135 -14.71 25.40 -2.42
CA GLY A 135 -15.18 24.04 -2.52
C GLY A 135 -14.24 23.09 -3.28
N LYS A 136 -13.05 23.54 -3.68
CA LYS A 136 -12.08 22.69 -4.38
C LYS A 136 -11.43 21.73 -3.41
N LYS A 137 -11.49 20.43 -3.72
CA LYS A 137 -10.96 19.35 -2.88
C LYS A 137 -9.52 19.00 -3.28
N TRP A 138 -8.73 18.53 -2.31
CA TRP A 138 -7.40 17.94 -2.52
C TRP A 138 -7.16 16.78 -1.57
N GLY A 139 -6.34 15.80 -1.96
CA GLY A 139 -5.91 14.70 -1.09
C GLY A 139 -4.96 15.20 -0.01
N LYS A 140 -5.21 14.80 1.23
CA LYS A 140 -4.26 14.98 2.32
C LYS A 140 -3.24 13.86 2.29
N ILE A 141 -1.97 14.23 2.24
CA ILE A 141 -0.84 13.32 2.22
C ILE A 141 0.04 13.54 3.45
N TYR A 142 0.82 12.51 3.82
CA TYR A 142 1.50 12.45 5.10
C TYR A 142 2.96 12.05 4.94
N THR A 143 3.81 12.52 5.87
CA THR A 143 5.11 11.90 6.13
C THR A 143 4.98 10.96 7.31
N PHE A 144 5.76 9.90 7.32
CA PHE A 144 5.83 8.95 8.40
C PHE A 144 7.18 9.10 9.10
N SER A 145 7.23 8.82 10.39
CA SER A 145 8.46 8.91 11.17
C SER A 145 8.41 7.97 12.37
N SER A 146 9.48 7.23 12.54
CA SER A 146 9.68 6.42 13.76
C SER A 146 10.10 7.27 14.95
N SER A 147 10.70 8.44 14.70
CA SER A 147 11.35 9.28 15.74
C SER A 147 10.40 10.21 16.50
N THR A 148 9.14 10.37 16.04
CA THR A 148 8.15 11.26 16.67
C THR A 148 7.10 10.49 17.47
N SER A 149 6.41 11.15 18.40
CA SER A 149 5.29 10.56 19.15
C SER A 149 4.08 10.27 18.26
N SER A 150 3.84 11.10 17.23
CA SER A 150 2.89 10.82 16.14
C SER A 150 3.49 9.78 15.19
N SER A 151 2.65 8.90 14.68
CA SER A 151 3.10 7.91 13.67
C SER A 151 3.23 8.52 12.29
N TYR A 152 2.54 9.63 12.04
CA TYR A 152 2.52 10.36 10.78
C TYR A 152 2.08 11.81 10.99
N ASP A 153 2.56 12.71 10.15
CA ASP A 153 2.25 14.13 10.17
C ASP A 153 1.78 14.60 8.79
N GLU A 154 0.71 15.40 8.74
CA GLU A 154 0.19 15.94 7.47
C GLU A 154 1.25 16.83 6.80
N ILE A 155 1.52 16.59 5.53
CA ILE A 155 2.34 17.47 4.71
C ILE A 155 1.52 18.72 4.41
N THR A 156 1.75 19.77 5.18
CA THR A 156 1.05 21.03 5.01
C THR A 156 1.50 21.77 3.75
N GLY A 157 0.56 22.42 3.05
CA GLY A 157 0.86 23.16 1.81
C GLY A 157 0.55 22.39 0.52
N THR A 158 0.05 21.15 0.61
CA THR A 158 -0.42 20.36 -0.53
C THR A 158 -1.81 20.78 -1.02
N LYS A 159 -2.10 22.06 -0.92
CA LYS A 159 -3.38 22.61 -1.42
C LYS A 159 -3.44 22.52 -2.94
N PRO A 160 -4.66 22.47 -3.50
CA PRO A 160 -4.81 22.56 -4.95
C PRO A 160 -4.13 23.84 -5.43
N TYR A 161 -3.31 23.69 -6.46
CA TYR A 161 -2.66 24.85 -7.04
C TYR A 161 -3.69 25.75 -7.74
N ASN A 162 -3.46 27.06 -7.70
CA ASN A 162 -4.22 27.98 -8.51
C ASN A 162 -3.61 27.97 -9.92
N TRP A 163 -4.39 27.56 -10.89
CA TRP A 163 -4.04 27.71 -12.29
C TRP A 163 -4.86 28.83 -12.91
N SER A 164 -4.27 29.54 -13.85
CA SER A 164 -4.96 30.52 -14.68
C SER A 164 -4.70 30.20 -16.15
N GLU A 165 -5.71 30.36 -16.95
CA GLU A 165 -5.60 30.28 -18.40
C GLU A 165 -5.50 31.69 -18.98
N ASN A 166 -4.42 31.97 -19.69
CA ASN A 166 -4.25 33.22 -20.43
C ASN A 166 -3.94 32.86 -21.88
N ASN A 167 -4.85 33.18 -22.80
CA ASN A 167 -4.76 32.89 -24.22
C ASN A 167 -4.45 31.42 -24.56
N GLY A 168 -5.09 30.47 -23.87
CA GLY A 168 -4.87 29.04 -24.06
C GLY A 168 -3.60 28.48 -23.41
N VAL A 169 -2.87 29.29 -22.66
CA VAL A 169 -1.67 28.86 -21.92
C VAL A 169 -2.00 28.72 -20.46
N MET A 170 -1.90 27.50 -19.95
CA MET A 170 -2.02 27.25 -18.51
C MET A 170 -0.77 27.72 -17.76
N THR A 171 -0.99 28.49 -16.72
CA THR A 171 0.05 28.90 -15.78
C THR A 171 -0.26 28.35 -14.40
N ILE A 172 0.64 27.57 -13.84
CA ILE A 172 0.55 27.05 -12.48
C ILE A 172 1.26 28.02 -11.56
N SER A 173 0.53 28.64 -10.63
CA SER A 173 1.04 29.71 -9.75
C SER A 173 1.66 29.20 -8.46
N SER A 174 1.50 27.92 -8.11
CA SER A 174 1.99 27.35 -6.85
C SER A 174 2.97 26.18 -7.13
N LYS A 175 4.14 26.22 -6.52
CA LYS A 175 5.15 25.16 -6.56
C LYS A 175 5.10 24.30 -5.28
N THR A 176 3.93 23.73 -4.99
CA THR A 176 3.89 22.68 -3.97
C THR A 176 4.53 21.42 -4.55
N ASN A 177 5.34 20.72 -3.77
CA ASN A 177 6.07 19.55 -4.27
C ASN A 177 5.10 18.41 -4.59
N TYR A 178 4.06 18.19 -3.78
CA TYR A 178 3.08 17.10 -3.94
C TYR A 178 1.68 17.69 -4.11
N ARG A 179 0.90 17.19 -5.08
CA ARG A 179 -0.41 17.74 -5.43
C ARG A 179 -1.37 16.68 -5.94
N GLU A 180 -2.64 16.81 -5.53
CA GLU A 180 -3.76 16.04 -6.03
C GLU A 180 -5.03 16.89 -6.03
N PRO A 181 -5.87 16.83 -7.06
CA PRO A 181 -5.59 16.33 -8.41
C PRO A 181 -4.74 17.35 -9.19
N ASP A 182 -3.90 16.88 -10.09
CA ASP A 182 -3.06 17.76 -10.91
C ASP A 182 -2.72 17.18 -12.29
N VAL A 183 -2.41 18.08 -13.20
CA VAL A 183 -1.85 17.76 -14.51
C VAL A 183 -0.40 18.24 -14.55
N VAL A 184 0.48 17.40 -15.09
CA VAL A 184 1.86 17.80 -15.34
C VAL A 184 1.90 18.66 -16.60
N ALA A 185 2.03 19.98 -16.43
CA ALA A 185 1.88 20.95 -17.50
C ALA A 185 3.08 21.05 -18.45
N LYS A 186 4.27 20.62 -18.00
CA LYS A 186 5.48 20.65 -18.82
C LYS A 186 6.28 19.39 -18.65
N TYR A 187 6.83 18.92 -19.75
CA TYR A 187 7.75 17.79 -19.83
C TYR A 187 9.13 18.30 -20.15
N SER A 188 9.82 19.09 -19.88
CA SER A 188 11.20 19.54 -20.10
C SER A 188 11.33 21.02 -20.34
N SER A 189 12.56 21.48 -20.17
CA SER A 189 13.02 22.83 -20.46
C SER A 189 12.88 23.24 -21.96
N THR A 190 12.52 22.32 -22.85
CA THR A 190 12.51 22.50 -24.29
C THR A 190 11.12 22.77 -24.91
N GLY A 191 10.10 23.04 -24.09
CA GLY A 191 8.81 23.48 -24.61
C GLY A 191 7.92 22.37 -25.15
N TYR A 192 7.75 21.30 -24.42
CA TYR A 192 6.86 20.20 -24.80
C TYR A 192 5.40 20.68 -24.87
N ASP A 193 4.79 20.53 -26.05
CA ASP A 193 3.38 20.81 -26.24
C ASP A 193 2.53 19.66 -25.68
N MET A 194 2.04 19.86 -24.45
CA MET A 194 1.23 18.87 -23.75
C MET A 194 -0.08 18.58 -24.48
N ASP A 195 -0.71 19.58 -25.09
CA ASP A 195 -1.96 19.41 -25.82
C ASP A 195 -1.79 18.53 -27.07
N SER A 196 -0.71 18.70 -27.79
CA SER A 196 -0.37 17.81 -28.92
C SER A 196 -0.15 16.37 -28.44
N ARG A 197 0.48 16.19 -27.30
CA ARG A 197 0.73 14.88 -26.71
C ARG A 197 -0.56 14.20 -26.27
N LEU A 198 -1.44 14.92 -25.54
CA LEU A 198 -2.72 14.39 -25.08
C LEU A 198 -3.58 13.83 -26.21
N LYS A 199 -3.59 14.49 -27.37
CA LYS A 199 -4.31 14.01 -28.56
C LYS A 199 -3.85 12.63 -29.03
N THR A 200 -2.59 12.27 -28.78
CA THR A 200 -2.01 10.98 -29.22
C THR A 200 -2.13 9.86 -28.16
N LEU A 201 -2.39 10.20 -26.91
CA LEU A 201 -2.40 9.23 -25.81
C LEU A 201 -3.71 8.44 -25.70
N GLY A 202 -4.79 8.93 -26.30
CA GLY A 202 -6.09 8.25 -26.26
C GLY A 202 -6.71 8.13 -24.88
N ILE A 203 -6.49 9.14 -24.02
CA ILE A 203 -7.00 9.20 -22.64
C ILE A 203 -8.30 9.99 -22.49
N GLY A 204 -8.94 10.37 -23.58
CA GLY A 204 -10.17 11.14 -23.62
C GLY A 204 -9.96 12.64 -23.75
N ALA A 205 -9.11 13.23 -22.92
CA ALA A 205 -8.76 14.65 -22.98
C ALA A 205 -7.84 14.98 -24.17
N LYS A 206 -8.06 16.13 -24.80
CA LYS A 206 -7.29 16.62 -25.94
C LYS A 206 -6.47 17.87 -25.62
N THR A 207 -6.80 18.54 -24.53
CA THR A 207 -6.09 19.73 -24.04
C THR A 207 -5.71 19.53 -22.57
N THR A 208 -4.72 20.29 -22.12
CA THR A 208 -4.30 20.30 -20.70
C THR A 208 -5.45 20.70 -19.79
N HIS A 209 -6.28 21.66 -20.22
CA HIS A 209 -7.48 22.09 -19.49
C HIS A 209 -8.52 20.96 -19.34
N GLU A 210 -8.84 20.28 -20.45
CA GLU A 210 -9.76 19.12 -20.41
C GLU A 210 -9.24 18.02 -19.48
N PHE A 211 -7.92 17.77 -19.53
CA PHE A 211 -7.32 16.73 -18.70
C PHE A 211 -7.36 17.09 -17.21
N LEU A 212 -7.08 18.35 -16.85
CA LEU A 212 -7.21 18.81 -15.48
C LEU A 212 -8.64 18.63 -14.95
N ASN A 213 -9.63 19.07 -15.73
CA ASN A 213 -11.05 18.90 -15.36
C ASN A 213 -11.43 17.43 -15.22
N GLN A 214 -10.88 16.55 -16.05
CA GLN A 214 -11.09 15.11 -15.95
C GLN A 214 -10.50 14.55 -14.65
N LEU A 215 -9.27 14.93 -14.31
CA LEU A 215 -8.63 14.50 -13.06
C LEU A 215 -9.37 15.02 -11.81
N GLU A 216 -9.79 16.29 -11.82
CA GLU A 216 -10.59 16.86 -10.72
C GLU A 216 -11.92 16.13 -10.55
N LYS A 217 -12.60 15.81 -11.65
CA LYS A 217 -13.85 15.04 -11.60
C LYS A 217 -13.62 13.63 -11.01
N GLU A 218 -12.58 12.95 -11.44
CA GLU A 218 -12.24 11.61 -10.95
C GLU A 218 -11.88 11.64 -9.46
N PHE A 219 -11.10 12.62 -9.04
CA PHE A 219 -10.77 12.80 -7.63
C PHE A 219 -12.03 13.07 -6.78
N ASN A 220 -12.90 13.97 -7.24
CA ASN A 220 -14.15 14.27 -6.55
C ASN A 220 -15.10 13.06 -6.47
N ASN A 221 -15.15 12.25 -7.52
CA ASN A 221 -15.93 11.01 -7.53
C ASN A 221 -15.37 10.01 -6.51
N MET A 222 -14.04 9.84 -6.49
CA MET A 222 -13.36 8.96 -5.52
C MET A 222 -13.65 9.42 -4.09
N VAL A 223 -13.51 10.72 -3.79
CA VAL A 223 -13.82 11.26 -2.46
C VAL A 223 -15.28 11.04 -2.10
N ALA A 224 -16.21 11.31 -3.03
CA ALA A 224 -17.64 11.10 -2.77
C ALA A 224 -17.99 9.64 -2.48
N SER A 225 -17.32 8.70 -3.16
CA SER A 225 -17.45 7.27 -2.89
C SER A 225 -16.91 6.90 -1.51
N VAL A 226 -15.73 7.41 -1.13
CA VAL A 226 -15.16 7.18 0.20
C VAL A 226 -16.04 7.77 1.30
N GLU A 227 -16.62 8.96 1.10
CA GLU A 227 -17.58 9.54 2.03
C GLU A 227 -18.85 8.68 2.18
N LYS A 228 -19.35 8.13 1.07
CA LYS A 228 -20.56 7.32 1.05
C LYS A 228 -20.39 5.94 1.68
N TYR A 229 -19.26 5.29 1.37
CA TYR A 229 -19.03 3.89 1.73
C TYR A 229 -18.05 3.71 2.90
N GLY A 230 -17.34 4.76 3.32
CA GLY A 230 -16.41 4.75 4.46
C GLY A 230 -15.04 4.17 4.18
N GLY A 231 -14.66 4.00 2.91
CA GLY A 231 -13.36 3.46 2.52
C GLY A 231 -13.22 3.25 1.03
N PHE A 232 -12.21 2.50 0.64
CA PHE A 232 -11.92 2.13 -0.74
C PHE A 232 -11.25 0.76 -0.79
N TYR A 233 -11.18 0.19 -1.98
CA TYR A 233 -10.47 -1.05 -2.22
C TYR A 233 -9.10 -0.79 -2.88
N ILE A 234 -8.06 -1.52 -2.47
CA ILE A 234 -6.75 -1.55 -3.13
C ILE A 234 -6.53 -2.93 -3.77
N GLY A 235 -5.83 -3.00 -4.89
CA GLY A 235 -5.44 -4.28 -5.49
C GLY A 235 -4.67 -5.15 -4.52
N ARG A 236 -5.11 -6.41 -4.34
CA ARG A 236 -4.42 -7.39 -3.51
C ARG A 236 -3.02 -7.69 -4.01
N TYR A 237 -2.85 -7.70 -5.31
CA TYR A 237 -1.61 -8.01 -6.03
C TYR A 237 -1.18 -6.87 -6.93
N GLU A 238 0.10 -6.85 -7.24
CA GLU A 238 0.58 -6.04 -8.34
C GLU A 238 -0.14 -6.39 -9.65
N THR A 239 -0.44 -5.36 -10.43
CA THR A 239 -1.14 -5.56 -11.69
C THR A 239 -0.28 -6.32 -12.69
N GLY A 240 -0.84 -7.38 -13.25
CA GLY A 240 -0.22 -8.22 -14.27
C GLY A 240 -0.84 -8.04 -15.66
N ASN A 241 -0.27 -8.70 -16.66
CA ASN A 241 -0.75 -8.77 -18.05
C ASN A 241 -0.98 -7.41 -18.73
N ILE A 242 -0.26 -6.41 -18.36
CA ILE A 242 -0.49 -5.03 -18.78
C ILE A 242 -0.20 -4.76 -20.26
N ASN A 243 0.50 -5.67 -20.95
CA ASN A 243 0.63 -5.60 -22.40
C ASN A 243 -0.72 -5.81 -23.12
N GLN A 244 -1.73 -6.30 -22.39
CA GLN A 244 -3.11 -6.33 -22.84
C GLN A 244 -3.82 -5.02 -22.49
N GLU A 245 -4.87 -4.67 -23.21
CA GLU A 245 -5.67 -3.48 -22.93
C GLU A 245 -6.39 -3.56 -21.58
N THR A 246 -6.68 -4.78 -21.12
CA THR A 246 -7.26 -5.07 -19.81
C THR A 246 -6.25 -5.81 -18.94
N PRO A 247 -5.56 -5.12 -18.04
CA PRO A 247 -4.68 -5.71 -17.05
C PRO A 247 -5.49 -6.43 -15.97
N VAL A 248 -4.82 -7.28 -15.16
CA VAL A 248 -5.45 -8.09 -14.11
C VAL A 248 -4.77 -7.91 -12.76
N VAL A 249 -5.54 -8.13 -11.67
CA VAL A 249 -5.06 -8.12 -10.27
C VAL A 249 -5.19 -9.54 -9.71
N GLN A 250 -4.26 -10.42 -10.12
CA GLN A 250 -4.31 -11.86 -9.85
C GLN A 250 -2.95 -12.39 -9.42
N LYS A 251 -2.95 -13.42 -8.57
CA LYS A 251 -1.74 -14.07 -8.06
C LYS A 251 -0.90 -14.71 -9.14
N GLY A 252 0.42 -14.59 -9.02
CA GLY A 252 1.38 -15.30 -9.88
C GLY A 252 1.60 -14.66 -11.24
N ASN A 253 0.96 -13.53 -11.54
CA ASN A 253 1.20 -12.82 -12.78
C ASN A 253 2.59 -12.16 -12.80
N THR A 254 3.18 -12.08 -13.98
CA THR A 254 4.37 -11.26 -14.18
C THR A 254 3.94 -9.80 -14.23
N ASN A 255 4.34 -9.06 -13.24
CA ASN A 255 4.18 -7.61 -13.23
C ASN A 255 4.98 -6.96 -14.34
N ILE A 256 4.54 -5.80 -14.78
CA ILE A 256 5.06 -5.16 -15.97
C ILE A 256 5.91 -3.98 -15.60
N SER A 257 6.94 -3.82 -16.40
CA SER A 257 7.87 -2.72 -16.41
C SER A 257 7.74 -1.89 -17.69
N SER A 258 8.38 -0.74 -17.72
CA SER A 258 8.55 0.10 -18.92
C SER A 258 7.26 0.70 -19.47
N GLN A 259 6.31 1.03 -18.62
CA GLN A 259 5.09 1.72 -18.99
C GLN A 259 5.11 3.19 -18.55
N THR A 260 4.67 4.08 -19.43
CA THR A 260 4.49 5.49 -19.07
C THR A 260 3.31 5.65 -18.12
N TRP A 261 3.32 6.71 -17.31
CA TRP A 261 2.21 7.05 -16.43
C TRP A 261 0.87 7.12 -17.19
N TYR A 262 0.88 7.70 -18.39
CA TYR A 262 -0.34 7.83 -19.21
C TYR A 262 -0.88 6.48 -19.69
N ASN A 263 0.00 5.54 -20.07
CA ASN A 263 -0.43 4.20 -20.42
C ASN A 263 -1.07 3.48 -19.24
N MET A 264 -0.47 3.68 -18.08
CA MET A 264 -0.95 3.11 -16.84
C MET A 264 -2.31 3.70 -16.45
N TYR A 265 -2.43 5.02 -16.47
CA TYR A 265 -3.67 5.74 -16.23
C TYR A 265 -4.82 5.25 -17.10
N LYS A 266 -4.58 5.08 -18.41
CA LYS A 266 -5.59 4.55 -19.34
C LYS A 266 -5.99 3.12 -19.03
N ARG A 267 -5.00 2.25 -18.81
CA ARG A 267 -5.22 0.80 -18.65
C ARG A 267 -5.86 0.43 -17.30
N CYS A 268 -5.51 1.14 -16.24
CA CYS A 268 -6.15 0.92 -14.95
C CYS A 268 -7.67 1.05 -15.00
N LYS A 269 -8.18 1.97 -15.80
CA LYS A 269 -9.63 2.18 -15.97
C LYS A 269 -10.35 1.02 -16.65
N ASN A 270 -9.60 0.15 -17.32
CA ASN A 270 -10.17 -0.99 -18.05
C ASN A 270 -10.23 -2.27 -17.20
N ILE A 271 -9.64 -2.29 -16.00
CA ILE A 271 -9.63 -3.50 -15.14
C ILE A 271 -11.03 -3.93 -14.77
N LYS A 272 -11.93 -2.98 -14.55
CA LYS A 272 -13.35 -3.25 -14.25
C LYS A 272 -14.09 -4.01 -15.36
N GLY A 273 -13.53 -4.11 -16.56
CA GLY A 273 -14.22 -4.67 -17.72
C GLY A 273 -15.56 -3.97 -17.99
N ASP A 274 -16.61 -4.75 -18.18
CA ASP A 274 -17.96 -4.25 -18.42
C ASP A 274 -18.76 -3.96 -17.13
N ASN A 275 -18.17 -4.13 -15.94
CA ASN A 275 -18.84 -3.83 -14.68
C ASN A 275 -19.05 -2.31 -14.52
N THR A 276 -20.30 -1.89 -14.51
CA THR A 276 -20.69 -0.48 -14.38
C THR A 276 -20.92 -0.02 -12.94
N ASN A 277 -20.85 -0.96 -11.97
CA ASN A 277 -21.06 -0.68 -10.56
C ASN A 277 -19.77 -0.17 -9.87
N VAL A 278 -18.65 -0.24 -10.56
CA VAL A 278 -17.33 0.13 -10.02
C VAL A 278 -16.57 1.03 -10.98
N GLU A 279 -15.67 1.82 -10.42
CA GLU A 279 -14.63 2.51 -11.16
C GLU A 279 -13.25 2.00 -10.72
N THR A 280 -12.37 1.73 -11.67
CA THR A 280 -10.98 1.33 -11.40
C THR A 280 -10.02 2.39 -11.90
N GLY A 281 -8.91 2.59 -11.22
CA GLY A 281 -7.93 3.61 -11.58
C GLY A 281 -6.58 3.41 -10.87
N MET A 282 -5.62 4.26 -11.16
CA MET A 282 -4.40 4.32 -10.37
C MET A 282 -4.70 4.89 -9.00
N ILE A 283 -3.96 4.41 -8.01
CA ILE A 283 -4.07 4.86 -6.62
C ILE A 283 -3.69 6.35 -6.50
N TRP A 284 -4.45 7.09 -5.69
CA TRP A 284 -4.12 8.46 -5.32
C TRP A 284 -3.10 8.47 -4.17
N GLY A 285 -2.34 9.56 -3.99
CA GLY A 285 -1.36 9.66 -2.92
C GLY A 285 -2.00 9.57 -1.54
N ASN A 286 -3.16 10.19 -1.33
CA ASN A 286 -3.91 10.10 -0.08
C ASN A 286 -4.45 8.68 0.20
N GLN A 287 -4.77 7.91 -0.82
CA GLN A 287 -5.16 6.49 -0.67
C GLN A 287 -3.94 5.63 -0.30
N TRP A 288 -2.77 5.88 -0.91
CA TRP A 288 -1.52 5.22 -0.53
C TRP A 288 -1.20 5.47 0.95
N ASP A 289 -1.16 6.73 1.35
CA ASP A 289 -0.84 7.10 2.73
C ASP A 289 -1.87 6.57 3.72
N ARG A 290 -3.18 6.57 3.36
CA ARG A 290 -4.22 5.93 4.20
C ARG A 290 -3.97 4.43 4.36
N THR A 291 -3.52 3.75 3.31
CA THR A 291 -3.16 2.33 3.39
C THR A 291 -2.01 2.12 4.39
N LEU A 292 -0.96 2.95 4.34
CA LEU A 292 0.14 2.86 5.30
C LEU A 292 -0.30 3.15 6.75
N MET A 293 -1.18 4.16 6.96
CA MET A 293 -1.77 4.42 8.27
C MET A 293 -2.53 3.21 8.81
N TRP A 294 -3.36 2.59 7.97
CA TRP A 294 -4.13 1.42 8.34
C TRP A 294 -3.23 0.23 8.71
N LEU A 295 -2.13 0.00 7.99
CA LEU A 295 -1.15 -1.04 8.36
C LEU A 295 -0.49 -0.78 9.72
N ILE A 296 -0.28 0.49 10.11
CA ILE A 296 0.22 0.85 11.45
C ILE A 296 -0.89 0.68 12.50
N GLU A 297 -2.09 1.16 12.22
CA GLU A 297 -3.25 1.13 13.13
C GLU A 297 -3.67 -0.31 13.48
N THR A 298 -3.61 -1.23 12.52
CA THR A 298 -3.89 -2.66 12.73
C THR A 298 -2.71 -3.43 13.33
N GLY A 299 -1.54 -2.80 13.50
CA GLY A 299 -0.33 -3.45 14.00
C GLY A 299 0.33 -4.43 13.01
N SER A 300 -0.10 -4.42 11.75
CA SER A 300 0.51 -5.23 10.69
C SER A 300 1.94 -4.83 10.39
N LYS A 301 2.20 -3.52 10.41
CA LYS A 301 3.53 -2.94 10.24
C LYS A 301 3.80 -1.90 11.31
N THR A 302 5.07 -1.80 11.72
CA THR A 302 5.51 -0.76 12.64
C THR A 302 5.86 0.53 11.87
N LYS A 303 6.01 1.65 12.61
CA LYS A 303 6.46 2.91 12.03
C LYS A 303 7.82 2.76 11.37
N GLU A 304 8.74 2.06 12.02
CA GLU A 304 10.09 1.79 11.54
C GLU A 304 10.06 1.03 10.21
N GLN A 305 9.17 0.04 10.12
CA GLN A 305 8.99 -0.74 8.89
C GLN A 305 8.39 0.09 7.74
N ILE A 306 7.63 1.13 8.06
CA ILE A 306 7.02 2.02 7.05
C ILE A 306 7.99 3.12 6.63
N ALA A 307 8.70 3.75 7.59
CA ALA A 307 9.44 4.99 7.35
C ALA A 307 10.96 4.84 7.31
N ASP A 308 11.53 3.84 8.00
CA ASP A 308 13.00 3.75 8.14
C ASP A 308 13.58 2.57 7.34
N ASP A 309 12.93 1.40 7.39
CA ASP A 309 13.42 0.20 6.67
C ASP A 309 12.28 -0.78 6.35
N SER A 310 11.92 -0.88 5.10
CA SER A 310 10.91 -1.81 4.59
C SER A 310 11.47 -3.16 4.11
N THR A 311 12.77 -3.43 4.26
CA THR A 311 13.43 -4.66 3.78
C THR A 311 12.73 -5.92 4.29
N SER A 312 12.25 -5.91 5.55
CA SER A 312 11.68 -7.09 6.21
C SER A 312 10.34 -7.58 5.63
N TRP A 313 9.73 -6.82 4.72
CA TRP A 313 8.43 -7.15 4.12
C TRP A 313 8.28 -6.73 2.65
N GLY A 314 9.41 -6.43 1.98
CA GLY A 314 9.45 -6.03 0.59
C GLY A 314 10.50 -6.80 -0.21
N ASN A 315 10.27 -6.99 -1.51
CA ASN A 315 11.27 -7.53 -2.39
C ASN A 315 12.30 -6.45 -2.77
N TYR A 316 13.24 -6.19 -1.86
CA TYR A 316 14.37 -5.28 -2.03
C TYR A 316 15.68 -6.02 -2.32
N ILE A 317 16.71 -5.33 -2.82
CA ILE A 317 18.01 -5.95 -3.15
C ILE A 317 18.64 -6.64 -1.95
N ASP A 318 18.45 -6.11 -0.75
CA ASP A 318 19.03 -6.59 0.50
C ASP A 318 18.15 -7.60 1.26
N ALA A 319 16.95 -7.92 0.77
CA ALA A 319 16.10 -8.96 1.33
C ALA A 319 16.54 -10.37 0.94
N THR A 320 16.22 -11.37 1.78
CA THR A 320 16.41 -12.81 1.50
C THR A 320 15.17 -13.58 1.90
N PHE A 321 14.57 -14.32 0.96
CA PHE A 321 13.34 -15.09 1.19
C PHE A 321 13.14 -16.15 0.10
N GLU A 322 12.21 -17.07 0.33
CA GLU A 322 11.74 -18.03 -0.68
C GLU A 322 10.48 -17.53 -1.39
N TYR A 323 10.36 -17.85 -2.66
CA TYR A 323 9.22 -17.51 -3.50
C TYR A 323 8.93 -18.61 -4.53
N VAL A 324 7.71 -18.64 -5.06
CA VAL A 324 7.34 -19.53 -6.16
C VAL A 324 7.60 -18.83 -7.50
N ASN A 325 8.49 -19.36 -8.30
CA ASN A 325 8.84 -18.80 -9.61
C ASN A 325 7.78 -19.10 -10.69
N ASN A 326 7.98 -18.56 -11.89
CA ASN A 326 7.04 -18.75 -13.02
C ASN A 326 6.87 -20.21 -13.48
N SER A 327 7.78 -21.12 -13.12
CA SER A 327 7.64 -22.55 -13.39
C SER A 327 6.89 -23.31 -12.30
N GLY A 328 6.41 -22.62 -11.24
CA GLY A 328 5.75 -23.21 -10.09
C GLY A 328 6.68 -23.87 -9.08
N SER A 329 8.00 -23.67 -9.22
CA SER A 329 9.00 -24.23 -8.31
C SER A 329 9.41 -23.20 -7.26
N THR A 330 9.72 -23.67 -6.03
CA THR A 330 10.31 -22.83 -4.99
C THR A 330 11.73 -22.42 -5.38
N ALA A 331 12.03 -21.13 -5.25
CA ALA A 331 13.34 -20.55 -5.48
C ALA A 331 13.69 -19.61 -4.32
N THR A 332 14.99 -19.39 -4.07
CA THR A 332 15.46 -18.45 -3.05
C THR A 332 15.93 -17.15 -3.73
N LYS A 333 15.37 -16.04 -3.30
CA LYS A 333 15.91 -14.72 -3.57
C LYS A 333 16.98 -14.42 -2.51
N ASN A 334 18.21 -14.24 -2.92
CA ASN A 334 19.31 -13.95 -2.03
C ASN A 334 19.58 -12.44 -1.92
N LYS A 335 20.15 -12.03 -0.79
CA LYS A 335 20.68 -10.67 -0.60
C LYS A 335 21.64 -10.30 -1.74
N ASN A 336 21.58 -9.04 -2.18
CA ASN A 336 22.33 -8.48 -3.31
C ASN A 336 21.95 -9.06 -4.69
N SER A 337 20.79 -9.71 -4.78
CA SER A 337 20.21 -10.14 -6.05
C SER A 337 19.08 -9.21 -6.46
N SER A 338 19.21 -8.53 -7.59
CA SER A 338 18.16 -7.73 -8.20
C SER A 338 17.18 -8.63 -8.96
N THR A 339 16.37 -9.40 -8.23
CA THR A 339 15.44 -10.38 -8.80
C THR A 339 14.00 -9.89 -8.65
N ARG A 340 13.32 -9.65 -9.77
CA ARG A 340 11.88 -9.43 -9.80
C ARG A 340 11.16 -10.76 -9.68
N ILE A 341 10.13 -10.83 -8.85
CA ILE A 341 9.34 -12.04 -8.60
C ILE A 341 7.92 -11.91 -9.15
N PRO A 342 7.22 -13.03 -9.42
CA PRO A 342 5.79 -13.02 -9.72
C PRO A 342 5.00 -12.46 -8.53
N THR A 343 3.97 -11.66 -8.80
CA THR A 343 3.20 -11.02 -7.73
C THR A 343 2.51 -12.05 -6.84
N GLY A 344 2.53 -11.83 -5.52
CA GLY A 344 1.94 -12.74 -4.54
C GLY A 344 2.60 -14.12 -4.47
N SER A 345 3.83 -14.26 -4.96
CA SER A 345 4.56 -15.54 -4.99
C SER A 345 5.22 -15.92 -3.67
N THR A 346 5.13 -15.08 -2.66
CA THR A 346 5.67 -15.29 -1.31
C THR A 346 4.83 -14.61 -0.24
N GLU A 347 4.74 -15.21 0.94
CA GLU A 347 4.13 -14.57 2.12
C GLU A 347 5.05 -13.50 2.74
N TYR A 348 6.33 -13.49 2.39
CA TYR A 348 7.30 -12.51 2.89
C TYR A 348 6.91 -11.07 2.57
N THR A 349 6.32 -10.84 1.40
CA THR A 349 5.94 -9.50 0.92
C THR A 349 4.50 -9.11 1.25
N LYS A 350 3.85 -9.87 2.15
CA LYS A 350 2.45 -9.66 2.54
C LYS A 350 2.30 -8.67 3.69
N ALA A 351 1.32 -7.80 3.59
CA ALA A 351 0.82 -6.94 4.66
C ALA A 351 -0.71 -6.87 4.62
N ASN A 352 -1.40 -7.44 5.62
CA ASN A 352 -2.88 -7.48 5.68
C ASN A 352 -3.53 -7.88 4.34
N ASN A 353 -3.12 -9.01 3.78
CA ASN A 353 -3.58 -9.54 2.49
C ASN A 353 -3.21 -8.71 1.25
N ILE A 354 -2.47 -7.62 1.37
CA ILE A 354 -1.86 -6.91 0.25
C ILE A 354 -0.46 -7.48 0.04
N TYR A 355 -0.12 -7.85 -1.19
CA TYR A 355 1.18 -8.40 -1.56
C TYR A 355 1.99 -7.39 -2.37
N ASP A 356 3.29 -7.40 -2.14
CA ASP A 356 4.25 -6.60 -2.92
C ASP A 356 3.95 -5.09 -2.92
N LEU A 357 3.31 -4.56 -1.87
CA LEU A 357 3.06 -3.12 -1.73
C LEU A 357 4.39 -2.33 -1.72
N VAL A 358 5.47 -2.98 -1.26
CA VAL A 358 6.81 -2.41 -1.24
C VAL A 358 7.83 -3.37 -1.85
N GLY A 359 8.84 -2.80 -2.47
CA GLY A 359 9.83 -3.54 -3.25
C GLY A 359 9.24 -4.01 -4.58
N ASN A 360 9.75 -5.09 -5.11
CA ASN A 360 9.41 -5.70 -6.38
C ASN A 360 9.39 -4.70 -7.55
N VAL A 361 8.32 -3.95 -7.79
CA VAL A 361 8.28 -2.87 -8.79
C VAL A 361 7.60 -1.63 -8.19
N ARG A 362 8.12 -0.44 -8.46
CA ARG A 362 7.52 0.83 -7.98
C ARG A 362 6.13 1.05 -8.55
N ASP A 363 5.28 1.64 -7.75
CA ASP A 363 3.93 2.01 -8.10
C ASP A 363 3.81 3.44 -8.59
N TRP A 364 3.34 3.64 -9.82
CA TRP A 364 2.84 4.93 -10.24
C TRP A 364 1.62 5.33 -9.42
N THR A 365 1.56 6.57 -9.00
CA THR A 365 0.37 7.14 -8.34
C THR A 365 -0.20 8.32 -9.12
N MET A 366 -1.41 8.74 -8.77
CA MET A 366 -2.03 9.95 -9.29
C MET A 366 -1.39 11.22 -8.72
N GLU A 367 -0.56 11.10 -7.69
CA GLU A 367 0.14 12.22 -7.04
C GLU A 367 1.13 12.89 -7.99
N ALA A 368 1.06 14.21 -8.10
CA ALA A 368 2.01 14.99 -8.86
C ALA A 368 3.15 15.50 -7.96
N TYR A 369 4.37 15.49 -8.49
CA TYR A 369 5.54 16.06 -7.84
C TYR A 369 6.07 17.24 -8.67
N GLY A 370 5.92 18.43 -8.14
CA GLY A 370 6.27 19.66 -8.89
C GLY A 370 5.44 19.83 -10.17
N THR A 371 6.01 20.43 -11.18
CA THR A 371 5.35 20.72 -12.47
C THR A 371 5.69 19.73 -13.58
N TYR A 372 6.58 18.76 -13.32
CA TYR A 372 7.17 17.89 -14.33
C TYR A 372 7.03 16.40 -14.05
N TYR A 373 6.77 16.00 -12.81
CA TYR A 373 6.91 14.62 -12.36
C TYR A 373 5.61 14.10 -11.75
N ARG A 374 5.45 12.80 -11.81
CA ARG A 374 4.49 12.04 -11.01
C ARG A 374 5.22 11.26 -9.92
N ALA A 375 4.59 11.15 -8.76
CA ALA A 375 5.16 10.36 -7.68
C ALA A 375 5.04 8.87 -7.98
N SER A 376 6.12 8.14 -7.69
CA SER A 376 6.16 6.70 -7.65
C SER A 376 6.48 6.24 -6.22
N ARG A 377 5.86 5.14 -5.77
CA ARG A 377 5.87 4.71 -4.38
C ARG A 377 6.40 3.28 -4.23
N GLY A 378 6.74 2.87 -3.00
CA GLY A 378 7.01 1.50 -2.63
C GLY A 378 8.41 0.96 -2.93
N GLY A 379 9.25 1.67 -3.68
CA GLY A 379 10.58 1.17 -4.08
C GLY A 379 10.53 -0.02 -5.06
N ASN A 380 11.66 -0.66 -5.33
CA ASN A 380 11.72 -1.82 -6.23
C ASN A 380 12.81 -2.83 -5.83
N PHE A 381 12.85 -3.97 -6.53
CA PHE A 381 13.77 -5.09 -6.30
C PHE A 381 15.26 -4.74 -6.42
N SER A 382 15.62 -3.56 -6.94
CA SER A 382 17.00 -3.06 -7.05
C SER A 382 17.33 -1.98 -6.02
N ASN A 383 16.34 -1.51 -5.23
CA ASN A 383 16.56 -0.57 -4.14
C ASN A 383 16.92 -1.29 -2.84
N TYR A 384 17.51 -0.55 -1.90
CA TYR A 384 17.60 -0.94 -0.49
C TYR A 384 16.34 -0.48 0.24
N GLY A 385 15.82 -1.29 1.16
CA GLY A 385 14.58 -0.99 1.87
C GLY A 385 14.69 0.14 2.88
N ASP A 386 15.91 0.43 3.37
CA ASP A 386 16.23 1.57 4.22
C ASP A 386 16.42 2.88 3.45
N TYR A 387 16.71 2.80 2.15
CA TYR A 387 16.89 3.97 1.29
C TYR A 387 15.60 4.42 0.60
N VAL A 388 14.73 3.47 0.26
CA VAL A 388 13.43 3.73 -0.39
C VAL A 388 12.33 2.94 0.35
N PRO A 389 11.99 3.32 1.59
CA PRO A 389 10.96 2.66 2.37
C PRO A 389 9.54 2.89 1.82
N ALA A 390 8.54 2.34 2.47
CA ALA A 390 7.14 2.38 2.03
C ALA A 390 6.59 3.80 1.85
N ASP A 391 7.02 4.74 2.67
CA ASP A 391 6.57 6.12 2.63
C ASP A 391 7.35 7.01 1.66
N ASP A 392 8.45 6.49 1.05
CA ASP A 392 9.25 7.25 0.08
C ASP A 392 8.39 7.72 -1.10
N ARG A 393 8.68 8.94 -1.54
CA ARG A 393 8.10 9.58 -2.72
C ARG A 393 9.17 9.81 -3.76
N SER A 394 9.52 8.75 -4.46
CA SER A 394 10.31 8.87 -5.69
C SER A 394 9.50 9.56 -6.78
N ASN A 395 10.16 10.13 -7.75
CA ASN A 395 9.48 10.83 -8.84
C ASN A 395 10.09 10.50 -10.19
N ASP A 396 9.25 10.45 -11.19
CA ASP A 396 9.65 10.21 -12.57
C ASP A 396 8.81 11.02 -13.54
N VAL A 397 9.33 11.19 -14.75
CA VAL A 397 8.66 11.89 -15.83
C VAL A 397 7.52 11.04 -16.38
N PRO A 398 6.29 11.54 -16.47
CA PRO A 398 5.12 10.74 -16.82
C PRO A 398 5.13 10.16 -18.24
N THR A 399 6.01 10.65 -19.11
CA THR A 399 6.18 10.13 -20.48
C THR A 399 7.29 9.11 -20.61
N ASP A 400 8.11 8.93 -19.58
CA ASP A 400 9.17 7.94 -19.58
C ASP A 400 8.64 6.59 -19.11
N GLY A 401 8.96 5.57 -19.88
CA GLY A 401 8.77 4.20 -19.48
C GLY A 401 9.97 3.74 -18.69
N ALA A 402 10.05 4.09 -17.42
CA ALA A 402 11.12 3.58 -16.58
C ALA A 402 11.00 2.06 -16.39
N SER A 403 12.14 1.37 -16.42
CA SER A 403 12.21 -0.10 -16.41
C SER A 403 11.72 -0.74 -15.10
N TYR A 404 11.39 0.06 -14.10
CA TYR A 404 11.14 -0.34 -12.72
C TYR A 404 9.83 0.21 -12.16
N LEU A 405 8.95 0.71 -13.01
CA LEU A 405 7.69 1.31 -12.60
C LEU A 405 6.54 0.36 -12.86
N ARG A 406 5.79 0.14 -11.82
CA ARG A 406 4.58 -0.64 -11.81
C ARG A 406 3.34 0.20 -11.68
N LEU A 407 2.25 -0.48 -11.91
CA LEU A 407 0.90 -0.14 -11.55
C LEU A 407 0.56 -0.64 -10.16
N SER A 408 0.26 0.25 -9.25
CA SER A 408 -0.74 -0.01 -8.26
C SER A 408 -2.08 0.31 -8.89
N CYS A 409 -2.71 -0.70 -9.43
CA CYS A 409 -4.04 -0.52 -9.95
C CYS A 409 -5.04 -0.93 -8.92
N SER A 410 -5.99 -0.09 -8.88
CA SER A 410 -7.33 -0.36 -8.50
C SER A 410 -7.73 0.16 -7.14
N THR A 411 -8.29 1.31 -7.21
CA THR A 411 -9.34 1.67 -6.30
C THR A 411 -10.64 1.32 -6.95
N LEU A 412 -11.35 0.37 -6.38
CA LEU A 412 -12.76 0.22 -6.58
C LEU A 412 -13.45 1.27 -5.72
N TYR A 413 -14.25 2.11 -6.29
CA TYR A 413 -15.10 3.06 -5.56
C TYR A 413 -16.42 3.28 -6.28
#